data_644158ee9eff99960bd3206b4c4ba7bd
#
_entry.id   644158ee9eff99960bd3206b4c4ba7bd
#
_cell.length_a   1.000
_cell.length_b   1.000
_cell.length_c   1.000
_cell.angle_alpha   90.00
_cell.angle_beta   90.00
_cell.angle_gamma   90.00
#
_symmetry.space_group_name_H-M   'P 1'
#
loop_
_entity.id
_entity.type
_entity.pdbx_description
1 polymer ?
#
loop_
_entity_poly.entity_id
_entity_poly.type
_entity_poly.pdbx_seq_one_letter_code
_entity_poly.pdbx_strand_id
1 'polypeptide(L)'
;MVRSEIISKLSKRIHHKLRRKDLEKIFQIILDTIIQGLKNNKSIELRDFGRFSVKELKEKIAINPRTGDKFQSFKKKSVSFKMSAELRKRVNEDRIKN
;
A
#
# COMPACT_ATOMS: atom_id res chain seq x y z
N MET A 1 7.67 9.50 -7.39
CA MET A 1 7.23 8.75 -8.59
C MET A 1 5.74 8.51 -8.51
N VAL A 2 5.03 8.79 -9.59
CA VAL A 2 3.59 8.62 -9.64
C VAL A 2 3.21 7.44 -10.54
N ARG A 3 1.94 7.04 -10.47
CA ARG A 3 1.40 5.89 -11.21
C ARG A 3 1.71 5.92 -12.72
N SER A 4 1.55 7.08 -13.35
CA SER A 4 1.80 7.23 -14.79
C SER A 4 3.26 6.94 -15.16
N GLU A 5 4.19 7.30 -14.30
CA GLU A 5 5.61 7.02 -14.52
C GLU A 5 5.92 5.52 -14.41
N ILE A 6 5.27 4.85 -13.44
CA ILE A 6 5.42 3.39 -13.29
C ILE A 6 4.93 2.69 -14.53
N ILE A 7 3.77 3.07 -15.04
CA ILE A 7 3.18 2.49 -16.24
C ILE A 7 4.04 2.76 -17.47
N SER A 8 4.60 3.96 -17.59
CA SER A 8 5.51 4.29 -18.69
C SER A 8 6.78 3.43 -18.67
N LYS A 9 7.36 3.22 -17.50
CA LYS A 9 8.53 2.37 -17.35
C LYS A 9 8.21 0.91 -17.66
N LEU A 10 7.04 0.45 -17.23
CA LEU A 10 6.59 -0.90 -17.54
C LEU A 10 6.40 -1.11 -19.03
N SER A 11 5.78 -0.15 -19.71
CA SER A 11 5.59 -0.18 -21.16
C SER A 11 6.92 -0.34 -21.91
N LYS A 12 7.93 0.42 -21.51
CA LYS A 12 9.27 0.31 -22.10
C LYS A 12 9.90 -1.06 -21.89
N ARG A 13 9.76 -1.62 -20.69
CA ARG A 13 10.38 -2.91 -20.35
C ARG A 13 9.78 -4.08 -21.13
N ILE A 14 8.52 -3.97 -21.51
CA ILE A 14 7.85 -5.00 -22.33
C ILE A 14 7.89 -4.65 -23.83
N HIS A 15 8.74 -3.67 -24.20
CA HIS A 15 8.94 -3.25 -25.59
C HIS A 15 7.65 -2.82 -26.29
N HIS A 16 6.77 -2.12 -25.56
CA HIS A 16 5.49 -1.61 -26.06
C HIS A 16 4.58 -2.68 -26.68
N LYS A 17 4.69 -3.93 -26.22
CA LYS A 17 3.86 -5.04 -26.72
C LYS A 17 2.40 -4.93 -26.33
N LEU A 18 2.09 -4.20 -25.25
CA LEU A 18 0.73 -3.94 -24.80
C LEU A 18 0.45 -2.45 -24.92
N ARG A 19 -0.80 -2.12 -25.22
CA ARG A 19 -1.22 -0.72 -25.23
C ARG A 19 -1.19 -0.15 -23.82
N ARG A 20 -0.92 1.13 -23.71
CA ARG A 20 -0.91 1.82 -22.42
C ARG A 20 -2.24 1.63 -21.66
N LYS A 21 -3.36 1.69 -22.39
CA LYS A 21 -4.69 1.47 -21.82
C LYS A 21 -4.81 0.10 -21.15
N ASP A 22 -4.24 -0.94 -21.77
CA ASP A 22 -4.27 -2.30 -21.21
C ASP A 22 -3.40 -2.41 -19.97
N LEU A 23 -2.23 -1.76 -19.95
CA LEU A 23 -1.36 -1.72 -18.79
C LEU A 23 -2.00 -0.99 -17.61
N GLU A 24 -2.68 0.12 -17.87
CA GLU A 24 -3.41 0.86 -16.85
C GLU A 24 -4.51 -0.02 -16.22
N LYS A 25 -5.21 -0.77 -17.03
CA LYS A 25 -6.26 -1.68 -16.58
C LYS A 25 -5.69 -2.81 -15.73
N ILE A 26 -4.60 -3.43 -16.16
CA ILE A 26 -3.92 -4.49 -15.42
C ILE A 26 -3.44 -3.96 -14.07
N PHE A 27 -2.80 -2.80 -14.06
CA PHE A 27 -2.31 -2.16 -12.85
C PHE A 27 -3.46 -1.88 -11.87
N GLN A 28 -4.59 -1.38 -12.37
CA GLN A 28 -5.75 -1.13 -11.54
C GLN A 28 -6.33 -2.40 -10.93
N ILE A 29 -6.37 -3.49 -11.70
CA ILE A 29 -6.84 -4.80 -11.20
C ILE A 29 -5.96 -5.29 -10.05
N ILE A 30 -4.64 -5.13 -10.17
CA ILE A 30 -3.70 -5.51 -9.11
C ILE A 30 -3.98 -4.72 -7.84
N LEU A 31 -4.13 -3.39 -7.97
CA LEU A 31 -4.40 -2.53 -6.82
C LEU A 31 -5.75 -2.86 -6.18
N ASP A 32 -6.78 -3.08 -6.99
CA ASP A 32 -8.11 -3.42 -6.47
C ASP A 32 -8.11 -4.75 -5.74
N THR A 33 -7.36 -5.72 -6.23
CA THR A 33 -7.22 -7.03 -5.59
C THR A 33 -6.55 -6.89 -4.21
N ILE A 34 -5.51 -6.07 -4.12
CA ILE A 34 -4.84 -5.79 -2.85
C ILE A 34 -5.79 -5.07 -1.88
N ILE A 35 -6.49 -4.05 -2.36
CA ILE A 35 -7.45 -3.29 -1.55
C ILE A 35 -8.54 -4.21 -1.02
N GLN A 36 -9.08 -5.09 -1.86
CA GLN A 36 -10.14 -6.01 -1.45
C GLN A 36 -9.65 -6.99 -0.37
N GLY A 37 -8.42 -7.48 -0.49
CA GLY A 37 -7.82 -8.32 0.55
C GLY A 37 -7.68 -7.58 1.87
N LEU A 38 -7.24 -6.34 1.84
CA LEU A 38 -7.08 -5.52 3.03
C LEU A 38 -8.42 -5.17 3.67
N LYS A 39 -9.46 -4.92 2.88
CA LYS A 39 -10.83 -4.72 3.40
C LYS A 39 -11.31 -5.92 4.20
N ASN A 40 -10.92 -7.12 3.80
CA ASN A 40 -11.28 -8.36 4.47
C ASN A 40 -10.30 -8.74 5.59
N ASN A 41 -9.49 -7.81 6.04
CA ASN A 41 -8.50 -7.99 7.13
C ASN A 41 -7.46 -9.07 6.82
N LYS A 42 -7.19 -9.33 5.56
CA LYS A 42 -6.13 -10.26 5.15
C LYS A 42 -4.82 -9.50 5.03
N SER A 43 -3.72 -10.15 5.41
CA SER A 43 -2.41 -9.62 5.11
C SER A 43 -2.04 -9.97 3.68
N ILE A 44 -1.37 -9.05 3.00
CA ILE A 44 -0.93 -9.23 1.62
C ILE A 44 0.58 -9.30 1.62
N GLU A 45 1.12 -10.45 1.27
CA GLU A 45 2.56 -10.63 1.18
C GLU A 45 3.00 -10.68 -0.29
N LEU A 46 3.91 -9.77 -0.64
CA LEU A 46 4.56 -9.76 -1.94
C LEU A 46 5.99 -10.25 -1.72
N ARG A 47 6.28 -11.45 -2.20
CA ARG A 47 7.57 -12.11 -2.00
C ARG A 47 8.73 -11.18 -2.40
N ASP A 48 9.74 -11.11 -1.55
CA ASP A 48 10.94 -10.28 -1.74
C ASP A 48 10.68 -8.78 -1.75
N PHE A 49 9.44 -8.36 -1.49
CA PHE A 49 9.08 -6.95 -1.39
C PHE A 49 8.68 -6.58 0.04
N GLY A 50 7.60 -7.15 0.53
CA GLY A 50 7.13 -6.85 1.87
C GLY A 50 5.72 -7.35 2.13
N ARG A 51 5.21 -6.97 3.29
CA ARG A 51 3.88 -7.39 3.74
C ARG A 51 3.06 -6.17 4.16
N PHE A 52 1.85 -6.10 3.64
CA PHE A 52 0.84 -5.15 4.08
C PHE A 52 -0.07 -5.81 5.09
N SER A 53 -0.29 -5.17 6.21
CA SER A 53 -1.15 -5.66 7.28
C SER A 53 -2.15 -4.60 7.69
N VAL A 54 -3.32 -5.03 8.14
CA VAL A 54 -4.36 -4.13 8.62
C VAL A 54 -4.35 -4.11 10.14
N LYS A 55 -4.37 -2.92 10.71
CA LYS A 55 -4.56 -2.71 12.15
C LYS A 55 -5.86 -1.98 12.36
N GLU A 56 -6.67 -2.47 13.28
CA GLU A 56 -7.86 -1.76 13.71
C GLU A 56 -7.48 -0.82 14.85
N LEU A 57 -7.85 0.44 14.70
CA LEU A 57 -7.67 1.44 15.73
C LEU A 57 -8.83 1.34 16.70
N LYS A 58 -8.50 1.38 18.01
CA LYS A 58 -9.52 1.29 19.06
C LYS A 58 -10.45 2.49 19.00
N GLU A 59 -11.73 2.25 19.32
CA GLU A 59 -12.69 3.32 19.55
C GLU A 59 -12.20 4.19 20.70
N LYS A 60 -12.23 5.50 20.49
CA LYS A 60 -11.93 6.47 21.53
C LYS A 60 -13.19 7.27 21.82
N ILE A 61 -13.47 7.45 23.12
CA ILE A 61 -14.47 8.38 23.57
C ILE A 61 -13.80 9.75 23.60
N ALA A 62 -14.27 10.65 22.76
CA ALA A 62 -13.78 12.02 22.73
C ALA A 62 -14.72 12.93 23.51
N ILE A 63 -14.18 13.93 24.15
CA ILE A 63 -14.95 14.92 24.92
C ILE A 63 -14.83 16.25 24.19
N ASN A 64 -15.98 16.85 23.86
CA ASN A 64 -16.01 18.19 23.29
C ASN A 64 -15.61 19.20 24.36
N PRO A 65 -14.49 19.91 24.21
CA PRO A 65 -14.03 20.85 25.24
C PRO A 65 -14.97 22.07 25.45
N ARG A 66 -15.84 22.37 24.49
CA ARG A 66 -16.78 23.49 24.64
C ARG A 66 -18.03 23.12 25.43
N THR A 67 -18.55 21.93 25.23
CA THR A 67 -19.84 21.52 25.81
C THR A 67 -19.68 20.45 26.88
N GLY A 68 -18.53 19.81 26.97
CA GLY A 68 -18.32 18.66 27.81
C GLY A 68 -19.01 17.39 27.35
N ASP A 69 -19.68 17.43 26.20
CA ASP A 69 -20.36 16.27 25.66
C ASP A 69 -19.37 15.20 25.19
N LYS A 70 -19.71 13.96 25.49
CA LYS A 70 -18.96 12.80 25.03
C LYS A 70 -19.50 12.35 23.70
N PHE A 71 -18.61 12.12 22.73
CA PHE A 71 -18.96 11.49 21.48
C PHE A 71 -18.02 10.34 21.17
N GLN A 72 -18.55 9.34 20.49
CA GLN A 72 -17.80 8.13 20.16
C GLN A 72 -17.19 8.27 18.77
N SER A 73 -15.88 8.08 18.67
CA SER A 73 -15.23 8.01 17.36
C SER A 73 -15.38 6.61 16.78
N PHE A 74 -15.58 6.53 15.47
CA PHE A 74 -15.72 5.25 14.79
C PHE A 74 -14.40 4.52 14.74
N LYS A 75 -14.46 3.17 14.78
CA LYS A 75 -13.30 2.32 14.53
C LYS A 75 -12.78 2.59 13.12
N LYS A 76 -11.48 2.83 13.04
CA LYS A 76 -10.80 3.03 11.75
C LYS A 76 -9.78 1.92 11.55
N LYS A 77 -9.56 1.58 10.30
CA LYS A 77 -8.50 0.65 9.94
C LYS A 77 -7.31 1.43 9.40
N SER A 78 -6.12 0.97 9.73
CA SER A 78 -4.88 1.52 9.20
C SER A 78 -4.09 0.40 8.55
N VAL A 79 -3.38 0.72 7.49
CA VAL A 79 -2.52 -0.25 6.79
C VAL A 79 -1.07 0.05 7.16
N SER A 80 -0.37 -0.99 7.61
CA SER A 80 1.06 -0.90 7.85
C SER A 80 1.81 -1.76 6.82
N PHE A 81 3.00 -1.30 6.45
CA PHE A 81 3.87 -2.00 5.52
C PHE A 81 5.17 -2.36 6.21
N LYS A 82 5.56 -3.63 6.11
CA LYS A 82 6.85 -4.10 6.60
C LYS A 82 7.67 -4.62 5.43
N MET A 83 8.82 -3.99 5.17
CA MET A 83 9.67 -4.41 4.08
C MET A 83 10.32 -5.76 4.35
N SER A 84 10.56 -6.52 3.28
CA SER A 84 11.30 -7.78 3.34
C SER A 84 12.79 -7.51 3.55
N ALA A 85 13.53 -8.55 3.97
CA ALA A 85 14.97 -8.46 4.07
C ALA A 85 15.61 -8.14 2.71
N GLU A 86 15.08 -8.70 1.64
CA GLU A 86 15.58 -8.45 0.28
C GLU A 86 15.36 -7.01 -0.14
N LEU A 87 14.18 -6.44 0.14
CA LEU A 87 13.91 -5.05 -0.15
C LEU A 87 14.84 -4.12 0.63
N ARG A 88 15.03 -4.42 1.92
CA ARG A 88 15.94 -3.65 2.76
C ARG A 88 17.35 -3.64 2.19
N LYS A 89 17.82 -4.80 1.77
CA LYS A 89 19.14 -4.96 1.15
C LYS A 89 19.26 -4.11 -0.12
N ARG A 90 18.29 -4.20 -1.02
CA ARG A 90 18.32 -3.46 -2.29
C ARG A 90 18.27 -1.95 -2.10
N VAL A 91 17.45 -1.48 -1.18
CA VAL A 91 17.33 -0.03 -0.90
C VAL A 91 18.62 0.52 -0.31
N ASN A 92 19.39 -0.30 0.42
CA ASN A 92 20.62 0.11 1.06
C ASN A 92 21.89 -0.33 0.32
N GLU A 93 21.75 -0.82 -0.89
CA GLU A 93 22.88 -1.38 -1.67
C GLU A 93 24.06 -0.42 -1.80
N ASP A 94 23.79 0.84 -2.08
CA ASP A 94 24.83 1.86 -2.24
C ASP A 94 25.60 2.13 -0.96
N ARG A 95 24.95 1.98 0.20
CA ARG A 95 25.60 2.13 1.49
C ARG A 95 26.45 0.94 1.86
N ILE A 96 26.07 -0.25 1.39
CA ILE A 96 26.78 -1.50 1.67
C ILE A 96 28.08 -1.59 0.86
N LYS A 97 28.13 -0.99 -0.33
CA LYS A 97 29.27 -0.99 -1.23
C LYS A 97 30.43 -0.11 -0.79
N ASN A 98 30.24 0.69 0.20
CA ASN A 98 31.30 1.54 0.77
C ASN A 98 32.04 0.79 1.91
#